data_f31655e75322d637d22a76a0fef8254a
#
_entry.id   f31655e75322d637d22a76a0fef8254a
#
_cell.length_a   1.000
_cell.length_b   1.000
_cell.length_c   1.000
_cell.angle_alpha   90.00
_cell.angle_beta   90.00
_cell.angle_gamma   90.00
#
_symmetry.space_group_name_H-M   'P 1'
#
loop_
_entity.id
_entity.type
_entity.pdbx_description
1 polymer ?
#
loop_
_entity_poly.entity_id
_entity_poly.type
_entity_poly.pdbx_seq_one_letter_code
_entity_poly.pdbx_strand_id
1 'polypeptide(L)'
;LSPASNFNGTGIINVTASDSTVSSNTVTFTVTVTSTNDVPVLSAILDQTIAEDQSISVSLSATDEDGDNITYLAASDTSSVSTFITGSVLTMTPVENFNGSATISVIANDGTVDSSPETFTLTVSPVNDAPTLVSISDQSTPEDTPLTLTLSATDVDGDSLTYSAVSSTENITVSVSGSDLTLSPASNFNGTGIINVTA
;
A
#
# COMPACT_ATOMS: atom_id res chain seq x y z
N LEU A 1 -13.27 10.36 -50.43
CA LEU A 1 -11.93 10.45 -49.83
C LEU A 1 -12.10 10.05 -48.35
N SER A 2 -11.38 8.98 -47.93
CA SER A 2 -11.38 8.53 -46.57
C SER A 2 -9.91 8.39 -46.13
N PRO A 3 -9.47 9.12 -45.11
CA PRO A 3 -8.14 8.90 -44.55
C PRO A 3 -8.07 7.54 -43.84
N ALA A 4 -6.87 7.02 -43.65
CA ALA A 4 -6.65 5.87 -42.79
C ALA A 4 -6.97 6.26 -41.32
N SER A 5 -7.21 5.26 -40.47
CA SER A 5 -7.37 5.49 -39.02
C SER A 5 -6.12 6.21 -38.48
N ASN A 6 -6.35 7.20 -37.61
CA ASN A 6 -5.31 8.00 -36.93
C ASN A 6 -4.36 8.76 -37.88
N PHE A 7 -4.72 8.90 -39.17
CA PHE A 7 -3.94 9.69 -40.12
C PHE A 7 -4.22 11.18 -39.93
N ASN A 8 -3.21 11.95 -39.63
CA ASN A 8 -3.19 13.40 -39.73
C ASN A 8 -2.10 13.85 -40.68
N GLY A 9 -2.29 14.98 -41.39
CA GLY A 9 -1.33 15.50 -42.32
C GLY A 9 -1.96 16.05 -43.59
N THR A 10 -1.16 16.24 -44.64
CA THR A 10 -1.60 16.78 -45.93
C THR A 10 -1.45 15.78 -47.03
N GLY A 11 -2.43 15.70 -47.90
CA GLY A 11 -2.42 14.93 -49.14
C GLY A 11 -2.65 15.82 -50.39
N ILE A 12 -1.94 15.54 -51.47
CA ILE A 12 -2.17 16.22 -52.76
C ILE A 12 -3.05 15.33 -53.62
N ILE A 13 -4.14 15.86 -54.11
CA ILE A 13 -5.10 15.16 -54.94
C ILE A 13 -5.03 15.74 -56.34
N ASN A 14 -4.80 14.87 -57.31
CA ASN A 14 -4.81 15.19 -58.77
C ASN A 14 -6.09 14.61 -59.37
N VAL A 15 -6.83 15.43 -60.06
CA VAL A 15 -8.11 15.05 -60.71
C VAL A 15 -8.01 15.35 -62.21
N THR A 16 -8.40 14.39 -63.01
CA THR A 16 -8.56 14.52 -64.46
C THR A 16 -9.94 13.98 -64.86
N ALA A 17 -10.56 14.55 -65.86
CA ALA A 17 -11.75 14.04 -66.52
C ALA A 17 -11.40 13.48 -67.87
N SER A 18 -12.15 12.50 -68.40
CA SER A 18 -11.98 11.96 -69.74
C SER A 18 -13.34 11.73 -70.41
N ASP A 19 -13.47 12.03 -71.69
CA ASP A 19 -14.61 11.72 -72.52
C ASP A 19 -14.50 10.38 -73.27
N SER A 20 -13.63 9.51 -72.85
CA SER A 20 -13.28 8.19 -73.39
C SER A 20 -12.27 8.25 -74.53
N THR A 21 -11.95 9.42 -75.08
CA THR A 21 -10.97 9.60 -76.17
C THR A 21 -9.81 10.49 -75.77
N VAL A 22 -10.07 11.54 -74.99
CA VAL A 22 -9.07 12.54 -74.55
C VAL A 22 -9.27 12.87 -73.08
N SER A 23 -8.18 13.05 -72.33
CA SER A 23 -8.20 13.51 -70.96
C SER A 23 -8.09 15.01 -70.87
N SER A 24 -8.76 15.62 -69.87
CA SER A 24 -8.65 17.04 -69.52
C SER A 24 -7.25 17.38 -68.98
N ASN A 25 -7.00 18.67 -68.75
CA ASN A 25 -5.93 19.09 -67.87
C ASN A 25 -6.11 18.51 -66.45
N THR A 26 -5.03 18.32 -65.70
CA THR A 26 -5.02 17.93 -64.35
C THR A 26 -5.30 19.14 -63.43
N VAL A 27 -6.23 18.99 -62.51
CA VAL A 27 -6.45 19.96 -61.43
C VAL A 27 -5.90 19.32 -60.12
N THR A 28 -5.07 20.08 -59.41
CA THR A 28 -4.43 19.66 -58.19
C THR A 28 -4.94 20.48 -57.04
N PHE A 29 -5.29 19.83 -55.92
CA PHE A 29 -5.61 20.49 -54.67
C PHE A 29 -5.06 19.71 -53.48
N THR A 30 -4.89 20.42 -52.35
CA THR A 30 -4.41 19.86 -51.11
C THR A 30 -5.61 19.57 -50.19
N VAL A 31 -5.57 18.41 -49.57
CA VAL A 31 -6.45 18.05 -48.47
C VAL A 31 -5.64 18.00 -47.18
N THR A 32 -6.05 18.72 -46.15
CA THR A 32 -5.47 18.68 -44.84
C THR A 32 -6.40 17.88 -43.91
N VAL A 33 -5.87 16.86 -43.27
CA VAL A 33 -6.56 16.12 -42.18
C VAL A 33 -5.93 16.59 -40.87
N THR A 34 -6.73 17.20 -40.03
CA THR A 34 -6.30 17.71 -38.71
C THR A 34 -6.30 16.58 -37.71
N SER A 35 -5.34 16.59 -36.78
CA SER A 35 -5.34 15.70 -35.62
C SER A 35 -6.54 15.98 -34.71
N THR A 36 -7.07 14.94 -34.13
CA THR A 36 -8.01 14.95 -33.00
C THR A 36 -7.40 14.11 -31.92
N ASN A 37 -7.48 14.59 -30.66
CA ASN A 37 -6.90 13.88 -29.52
C ASN A 37 -7.58 12.52 -29.31
N ASP A 38 -6.77 11.48 -29.22
CA ASP A 38 -7.17 10.13 -28.83
C ASP A 38 -7.04 9.96 -27.30
N VAL A 39 -7.83 9.06 -26.71
CA VAL A 39 -7.83 8.81 -25.26
C VAL A 39 -6.71 7.84 -24.91
N PRO A 40 -5.87 8.10 -23.88
CA PRO A 40 -4.83 7.18 -23.50
C PRO A 40 -5.41 5.84 -23.01
N VAL A 41 -4.68 4.76 -23.28
CA VAL A 41 -5.05 3.40 -22.88
C VAL A 41 -4.09 2.91 -21.80
N LEU A 42 -4.59 2.78 -20.57
CA LEU A 42 -3.84 2.25 -19.43
C LEU A 42 -3.73 0.71 -19.56
N SER A 43 -2.53 0.19 -19.35
CA SER A 43 -2.30 -1.26 -19.31
C SER A 43 -2.88 -1.86 -18.03
N ALA A 44 -3.41 -3.08 -18.12
CA ALA A 44 -3.94 -3.81 -16.97
C ALA A 44 -2.90 -3.95 -15.85
N ILE A 45 -3.34 -3.76 -14.61
CA ILE A 45 -2.53 -3.87 -13.41
C ILE A 45 -3.00 -5.12 -12.65
N LEU A 46 -2.07 -5.99 -12.29
CA LEU A 46 -2.39 -7.22 -11.57
C LEU A 46 -2.59 -6.94 -10.08
N ASP A 47 -3.42 -7.78 -9.44
CA ASP A 47 -3.58 -7.78 -7.99
C ASP A 47 -2.23 -7.98 -7.28
N GLN A 48 -2.07 -7.32 -6.14
CA GLN A 48 -0.85 -7.32 -5.35
C GLN A 48 -1.12 -7.90 -3.96
N THR A 49 -0.10 -8.52 -3.37
CA THR A 49 -0.15 -9.01 -1.99
C THR A 49 1.15 -8.65 -1.28
N ILE A 50 1.03 -8.09 -0.09
CA ILE A 50 2.14 -7.72 0.79
C ILE A 50 1.84 -8.16 2.22
N ALA A 51 2.85 -8.21 3.06
CA ALA A 51 2.67 -8.24 4.52
C ALA A 51 2.30 -6.84 5.04
N GLU A 52 1.61 -6.76 6.16
CA GLU A 52 1.42 -5.48 6.84
C GLU A 52 2.79 -4.85 7.19
N ASP A 53 2.80 -3.54 7.46
CA ASP A 53 4.01 -2.73 7.72
C ASP A 53 5.00 -2.67 6.57
N GLN A 54 4.63 -3.18 5.40
CA GLN A 54 5.42 -3.08 4.18
C GLN A 54 4.74 -2.15 3.16
N SER A 55 5.56 -1.54 2.31
CA SER A 55 5.09 -0.81 1.13
C SER A 55 5.45 -1.57 -0.14
N ILE A 56 4.67 -1.36 -1.21
CA ILE A 56 4.93 -1.95 -2.52
C ILE A 56 4.88 -0.88 -3.61
N SER A 57 5.70 -1.06 -4.63
CA SER A 57 5.72 -0.20 -5.81
C SER A 57 5.43 -1.00 -7.08
N VAL A 58 4.56 -0.46 -7.92
CA VAL A 58 4.14 -1.04 -9.21
C VAL A 58 4.46 -0.06 -10.33
N SER A 59 5.02 -0.55 -11.42
CA SER A 59 5.24 0.25 -12.63
C SER A 59 3.96 0.33 -13.44
N LEU A 60 3.54 1.55 -13.76
CA LEU A 60 2.40 1.84 -14.62
C LEU A 60 2.87 2.00 -16.07
N SER A 61 2.01 1.63 -17.01
CA SER A 61 2.25 1.79 -18.44
C SER A 61 0.93 2.14 -19.14
N ALA A 62 1.00 3.13 -20.01
CA ALA A 62 -0.11 3.49 -20.89
C ALA A 62 0.43 3.81 -22.28
N THR A 63 -0.45 3.71 -23.29
CA THR A 63 -0.17 4.10 -24.65
C THR A 63 -1.14 5.19 -25.08
N ASP A 64 -0.66 6.07 -25.94
CA ASP A 64 -1.42 7.13 -26.57
C ASP A 64 -1.12 7.14 -28.07
N GLU A 65 -2.15 7.22 -28.92
CA GLU A 65 -2.00 7.16 -30.38
C GLU A 65 -1.40 8.46 -30.96
N ASP A 66 -1.60 9.59 -30.29
CA ASP A 66 -1.02 10.89 -30.67
C ASP A 66 0.43 11.02 -30.18
N GLY A 67 0.87 10.15 -29.25
CA GLY A 67 2.20 10.14 -28.68
C GLY A 67 2.39 11.19 -27.57
N ASP A 68 1.31 11.59 -26.93
CA ASP A 68 1.32 12.58 -25.88
C ASP A 68 1.98 12.08 -24.57
N ASN A 69 2.42 13.03 -23.75
CA ASN A 69 3.03 12.71 -22.45
C ASN A 69 1.96 12.26 -21.45
N ILE A 70 2.08 11.05 -20.96
CA ILE A 70 1.16 10.46 -20.02
C ILE A 70 1.56 10.79 -18.57
N THR A 71 0.57 11.22 -17.79
CA THR A 71 0.61 11.34 -16.33
C THR A 71 -0.38 10.38 -15.70
N TYR A 72 -0.18 10.04 -14.43
CA TYR A 72 -1.01 9.05 -13.73
C TYR A 72 -1.56 9.63 -12.44
N LEU A 73 -2.79 9.20 -12.09
CA LEU A 73 -3.41 9.43 -10.79
C LEU A 73 -3.87 8.09 -10.21
N ALA A 74 -3.76 7.93 -8.91
CA ALA A 74 -4.23 6.75 -8.21
C ALA A 74 -4.97 7.12 -6.93
N ALA A 75 -5.98 6.33 -6.59
CA ALA A 75 -6.74 6.46 -5.36
C ALA A 75 -7.02 5.08 -4.76
N SER A 76 -7.03 5.00 -3.44
CA SER A 76 -7.51 3.85 -2.67
C SER A 76 -8.96 4.07 -2.24
N ASP A 77 -9.74 3.02 -2.16
CA ASP A 77 -11.12 3.03 -1.61
C ASP A 77 -11.14 3.16 -0.08
N THR A 78 -9.99 3.03 0.58
CA THR A 78 -9.83 3.16 2.04
C THR A 78 -8.72 4.13 2.41
N SER A 79 -8.89 4.83 3.53
CA SER A 79 -7.84 5.67 4.13
C SER A 79 -6.70 4.86 4.77
N SER A 80 -6.88 3.54 4.95
CA SER A 80 -5.87 2.66 5.53
C SER A 80 -4.72 2.36 4.57
N VAL A 81 -4.87 2.67 3.28
CA VAL A 81 -3.80 2.51 2.28
C VAL A 81 -3.63 3.83 1.54
N SER A 82 -2.45 4.43 1.68
CA SER A 82 -2.06 5.63 0.92
C SER A 82 -1.45 5.25 -0.42
N THR A 83 -1.70 6.09 -1.45
CA THR A 83 -1.13 5.95 -2.79
C THR A 83 -0.26 7.17 -3.10
N PHE A 84 0.89 6.94 -3.70
CA PHE A 84 1.80 8.00 -4.13
C PHE A 84 2.40 7.65 -5.50
N ILE A 85 2.43 8.61 -6.43
CA ILE A 85 2.98 8.42 -7.78
C ILE A 85 4.20 9.29 -7.99
N THR A 86 5.26 8.67 -8.53
CA THR A 86 6.45 9.35 -9.01
C THR A 86 6.76 8.89 -10.43
N GLY A 87 6.56 9.78 -11.40
CA GLY A 87 6.63 9.41 -12.83
C GLY A 87 5.62 8.32 -13.17
N SER A 88 6.10 7.14 -13.56
CA SER A 88 5.27 5.97 -13.85
C SER A 88 5.28 4.91 -12.73
N VAL A 89 5.73 5.25 -11.53
CA VAL A 89 5.76 4.32 -10.39
C VAL A 89 4.70 4.69 -9.37
N LEU A 90 3.77 3.78 -9.12
CA LEU A 90 2.79 3.84 -8.06
C LEU A 90 3.34 3.13 -6.82
N THR A 91 3.46 3.84 -5.71
CA THR A 91 3.79 3.27 -4.39
C THR A 91 2.53 3.26 -3.52
N MET A 92 2.24 2.13 -2.90
CA MET A 92 1.14 1.92 -1.97
C MET A 92 1.71 1.60 -0.60
N THR A 93 1.23 2.32 0.42
CA THR A 93 1.71 2.17 1.81
C THR A 93 0.51 2.05 2.73
N PRO A 94 0.26 0.86 3.30
CA PRO A 94 -0.70 0.68 4.37
C PRO A 94 -0.30 1.47 5.63
N VAL A 95 -1.28 1.82 6.45
CA VAL A 95 -0.99 2.31 7.81
C VAL A 95 -0.47 1.15 8.65
N GLU A 96 0.26 1.46 9.72
CA GLU A 96 0.82 0.48 10.66
C GLU A 96 -0.26 -0.50 11.14
N ASN A 97 0.07 -1.80 11.18
CA ASN A 97 -0.79 -2.90 11.63
C ASN A 97 -2.11 -3.02 10.85
N PHE A 98 -2.18 -2.50 9.63
CA PHE A 98 -3.35 -2.72 8.78
C PHE A 98 -3.23 -4.03 8.04
N ASN A 99 -4.13 -4.96 8.29
CA ASN A 99 -4.35 -6.16 7.49
C ASN A 99 -5.76 -6.13 6.87
N GLY A 100 -5.89 -6.64 5.65
CA GLY A 100 -7.15 -6.60 4.89
C GLY A 100 -6.93 -6.37 3.40
N SER A 101 -7.92 -5.83 2.72
CA SER A 101 -7.83 -5.53 1.29
C SER A 101 -8.24 -4.09 0.99
N ALA A 102 -7.62 -3.53 -0.03
CA ALA A 102 -7.96 -2.23 -0.59
C ALA A 102 -8.12 -2.35 -2.11
N THR A 103 -9.11 -1.67 -2.68
CA THR A 103 -9.24 -1.49 -4.13
C THR A 103 -8.52 -0.23 -4.54
N ILE A 104 -7.55 -0.37 -5.43
CA ILE A 104 -6.79 0.74 -5.98
C ILE A 104 -7.31 1.03 -7.39
N SER A 105 -7.68 2.28 -7.63
CA SER A 105 -8.09 2.79 -8.95
C SER A 105 -7.00 3.68 -9.51
N VAL A 106 -6.64 3.46 -10.77
CA VAL A 106 -5.60 4.22 -11.49
C VAL A 106 -6.19 4.75 -12.79
N ILE A 107 -5.88 5.99 -13.14
CA ILE A 107 -6.16 6.60 -14.43
C ILE A 107 -4.87 7.16 -15.04
N ALA A 108 -4.80 7.15 -16.36
CA ALA A 108 -3.79 7.84 -17.14
C ALA A 108 -4.40 9.11 -17.76
N ASN A 109 -3.64 10.19 -17.91
CA ASN A 109 -4.06 11.44 -18.52
C ASN A 109 -2.97 11.93 -19.48
N ASP A 110 -3.35 12.30 -20.69
CA ASP A 110 -2.50 12.79 -21.77
C ASP A 110 -2.28 14.33 -21.75
N GLY A 111 -2.83 15.01 -20.74
CA GLY A 111 -2.86 16.47 -20.62
C GLY A 111 -4.17 17.09 -21.11
N THR A 112 -5.05 16.31 -21.74
CA THR A 112 -6.34 16.74 -22.32
C THR A 112 -7.50 15.94 -21.78
N VAL A 113 -7.39 14.62 -21.73
CA VAL A 113 -8.46 13.69 -21.33
C VAL A 113 -7.92 12.53 -20.49
N ASP A 114 -8.78 11.98 -19.63
CA ASP A 114 -8.48 10.82 -18.80
C ASP A 114 -8.78 9.50 -19.53
N SER A 115 -7.99 8.49 -19.28
CA SER A 115 -8.31 7.10 -19.65
C SER A 115 -9.51 6.56 -18.89
N SER A 116 -10.05 5.44 -19.32
CA SER A 116 -10.88 4.62 -18.43
C SER A 116 -10.04 4.18 -17.22
N PRO A 117 -10.64 4.16 -16.02
CA PRO A 117 -9.92 3.70 -14.83
C PRO A 117 -9.65 2.18 -14.90
N GLU A 118 -8.44 1.79 -14.51
CA GLU A 118 -8.09 0.43 -14.19
C GLU A 118 -8.12 0.23 -12.67
N THR A 119 -8.65 -0.90 -12.22
CA THR A 119 -8.74 -1.23 -10.79
C THR A 119 -8.10 -2.58 -10.50
N PHE A 120 -7.42 -2.67 -9.38
CA PHE A 120 -6.84 -3.91 -8.88
C PHE A 120 -6.93 -3.96 -7.36
N THR A 121 -6.77 -5.17 -6.79
CA THR A 121 -6.80 -5.38 -5.34
C THR A 121 -5.39 -5.41 -4.77
N LEU A 122 -5.15 -4.65 -3.70
CA LEU A 122 -4.04 -4.84 -2.80
C LEU A 122 -4.53 -5.64 -1.59
N THR A 123 -3.97 -6.83 -1.39
CA THR A 123 -4.18 -7.64 -0.18
C THR A 123 -3.01 -7.46 0.77
N VAL A 124 -3.29 -7.05 1.99
CA VAL A 124 -2.31 -6.91 3.07
C VAL A 124 -2.52 -8.07 4.05
N SER A 125 -1.52 -8.93 4.17
CA SER A 125 -1.55 -10.11 5.03
C SER A 125 -1.07 -9.78 6.43
N PRO A 126 -1.71 -10.33 7.50
CA PRO A 126 -1.26 -10.12 8.86
C PRO A 126 0.12 -10.73 9.12
N VAL A 127 0.87 -10.10 10.00
CA VAL A 127 2.13 -10.58 10.57
C VAL A 127 2.04 -10.42 12.07
N ASN A 128 2.41 -11.47 12.81
CA ASN A 128 2.34 -11.42 14.27
C ASN A 128 3.25 -10.32 14.84
N ASP A 129 2.66 -9.46 15.64
CA ASP A 129 3.36 -8.45 16.43
C ASP A 129 3.70 -8.97 17.83
N ALA A 130 4.73 -8.40 18.45
CA ALA A 130 5.09 -8.75 19.81
C ALA A 130 4.20 -8.00 20.82
N PRO A 131 3.75 -8.67 21.89
CA PRO A 131 2.98 -8.01 22.93
C PRO A 131 3.78 -6.91 23.65
N THR A 132 3.07 -5.87 24.07
CA THR A 132 3.64 -4.76 24.84
C THR A 132 3.21 -4.85 26.29
N LEU A 133 4.17 -5.14 27.18
CA LEU A 133 3.96 -5.21 28.63
C LEU A 133 3.87 -3.80 29.23
N VAL A 134 2.88 -3.56 30.08
CA VAL A 134 2.76 -2.30 30.83
C VAL A 134 3.91 -2.23 31.84
N SER A 135 4.55 -1.07 31.92
CA SER A 135 5.66 -0.84 32.84
C SER A 135 5.24 -1.03 34.29
N ILE A 136 6.10 -1.71 35.09
CA ILE A 136 5.91 -1.94 36.50
C ILE A 136 6.92 -1.07 37.24
N SER A 137 6.44 -0.21 38.14
CA SER A 137 7.31 0.59 39.01
C SER A 137 7.93 -0.27 40.11
N ASP A 138 8.99 0.24 40.76
CA ASP A 138 9.61 -0.40 41.91
C ASP A 138 8.57 -0.67 43.02
N GLN A 139 8.70 -1.83 43.62
CA GLN A 139 7.81 -2.31 44.65
C GLN A 139 8.56 -2.51 45.96
N SER A 140 7.82 -2.48 47.06
CA SER A 140 8.36 -2.80 48.40
C SER A 140 7.33 -3.61 49.22
N THR A 141 7.83 -4.56 49.96
CA THR A 141 7.05 -5.35 50.91
C THR A 141 7.88 -5.58 52.19
N PRO A 142 7.26 -5.70 53.37
CA PRO A 142 7.97 -6.16 54.57
C PRO A 142 8.57 -7.56 54.38
N GLU A 143 9.64 -7.87 55.10
CA GLU A 143 10.15 -9.25 55.19
C GLU A 143 9.01 -10.22 55.59
N ASP A 144 9.10 -11.47 55.19
CA ASP A 144 8.11 -12.52 55.47
C ASP A 144 6.70 -12.27 54.91
N THR A 145 6.50 -11.20 54.09
CA THR A 145 5.18 -10.84 53.56
C THR A 145 5.20 -10.94 52.01
N PRO A 146 4.48 -11.89 51.43
CA PRO A 146 4.32 -11.95 49.97
C PRO A 146 3.62 -10.72 49.40
N LEU A 147 4.03 -10.29 48.22
CA LEU A 147 3.40 -9.22 47.47
C LEU A 147 2.86 -9.80 46.13
N THR A 148 1.58 -9.49 45.85
CA THR A 148 0.96 -9.85 44.58
C THR A 148 0.70 -8.62 43.75
N LEU A 149 1.08 -8.67 42.44
CA LEU A 149 0.88 -7.64 41.44
C LEU A 149 0.08 -8.23 40.28
N THR A 150 -0.86 -7.46 39.75
CA THR A 150 -1.56 -7.84 38.52
C THR A 150 -0.78 -7.30 37.30
N LEU A 151 -0.35 -8.18 36.43
CA LEU A 151 0.34 -7.86 35.18
C LEU A 151 -0.69 -7.45 34.12
N SER A 152 -0.29 -6.56 33.22
CA SER A 152 -1.09 -6.15 32.08
C SER A 152 -0.20 -5.97 30.86
N ALA A 153 -0.66 -6.48 29.72
CA ALA A 153 -0.02 -6.27 28.43
C ALA A 153 -1.11 -6.11 27.38
N THR A 154 -0.73 -5.55 26.24
CA THR A 154 -1.56 -5.45 25.03
C THR A 154 -0.88 -6.11 23.87
N ASP A 155 -1.67 -6.70 23.02
CA ASP A 155 -1.25 -7.30 21.77
C ASP A 155 -2.09 -6.71 20.64
N VAL A 156 -1.46 -6.32 19.53
CA VAL A 156 -2.13 -5.67 18.40
C VAL A 156 -2.99 -6.66 17.63
N ASP A 157 -2.52 -7.91 17.51
CA ASP A 157 -3.25 -8.97 16.82
C ASP A 157 -4.40 -9.53 17.66
N GLY A 158 -4.46 -9.19 18.95
CA GLY A 158 -5.45 -9.67 19.90
C GLY A 158 -5.16 -11.08 20.40
N ASP A 159 -3.91 -11.50 20.35
CA ASP A 159 -3.50 -12.82 20.77
C ASP A 159 -3.62 -13.03 22.29
N SER A 160 -3.78 -14.30 22.69
CA SER A 160 -3.87 -14.67 24.09
C SER A 160 -2.50 -14.60 24.76
N LEU A 161 -2.36 -13.74 25.76
CA LEU A 161 -1.12 -13.48 26.44
C LEU A 161 -0.85 -14.45 27.60
N THR A 162 0.40 -14.81 27.75
CA THR A 162 0.92 -15.55 28.91
C THR A 162 2.07 -14.76 29.53
N TYR A 163 2.21 -14.84 30.86
CA TYR A 163 3.23 -14.09 31.56
C TYR A 163 4.25 -15.03 32.19
N SER A 164 5.48 -14.60 32.23
CA SER A 164 6.55 -15.26 33.00
C SER A 164 7.37 -14.24 33.76
N ALA A 165 7.99 -14.68 34.86
CA ALA A 165 8.84 -13.83 35.67
C ALA A 165 10.03 -14.62 36.24
N VAL A 166 11.18 -13.93 36.33
CA VAL A 166 12.42 -14.50 36.92
C VAL A 166 13.04 -13.48 37.89
N SER A 167 13.41 -13.94 39.07
CA SER A 167 14.14 -13.14 40.05
C SER A 167 15.65 -13.24 39.84
N SER A 168 16.37 -12.12 40.02
CA SER A 168 17.84 -12.07 40.01
C SER A 168 18.47 -12.64 41.27
N THR A 169 17.69 -12.99 42.29
CA THR A 169 18.14 -13.51 43.56
C THR A 169 17.30 -14.71 44.03
N GLU A 170 17.92 -15.70 44.64
CA GLU A 170 17.25 -16.87 45.25
C GLU A 170 16.42 -16.49 46.51
N ASN A 171 16.68 -15.32 47.08
CA ASN A 171 16.01 -14.85 48.29
C ASN A 171 14.62 -14.27 47.99
N ILE A 172 14.23 -14.12 46.73
CA ILE A 172 12.85 -13.71 46.32
C ILE A 172 12.37 -14.76 45.34
N THR A 173 11.45 -15.61 45.75
CA THR A 173 10.81 -16.53 44.81
C THR A 173 9.66 -15.83 44.06
N VAL A 174 9.49 -16.17 42.80
CA VAL A 174 8.42 -15.62 41.95
C VAL A 174 7.53 -16.75 41.47
N SER A 175 6.23 -16.47 41.41
CA SER A 175 5.26 -17.35 40.77
C SER A 175 4.25 -16.50 39.98
N VAL A 176 3.85 -17.01 38.81
CA VAL A 176 2.85 -16.37 37.95
C VAL A 176 1.66 -17.32 37.79
N SER A 177 0.46 -16.79 37.99
CA SER A 177 -0.79 -17.53 37.79
C SER A 177 -1.78 -16.63 37.04
N GLY A 178 -2.01 -16.93 35.75
CA GLY A 178 -2.73 -16.01 34.87
C GLY A 178 -1.98 -14.68 34.77
N SER A 179 -2.62 -13.59 35.16
CA SER A 179 -2.00 -12.25 35.24
C SER A 179 -1.43 -11.89 36.61
N ASP A 180 -1.54 -12.75 37.62
CA ASP A 180 -1.07 -12.44 38.98
C ASP A 180 0.38 -12.93 39.16
N LEU A 181 1.27 -11.98 39.44
CA LEU A 181 2.67 -12.20 39.82
C LEU A 181 2.76 -12.10 41.35
N THR A 182 3.16 -13.20 41.99
CA THR A 182 3.43 -13.22 43.43
C THR A 182 4.93 -13.26 43.70
N LEU A 183 5.41 -12.32 44.51
CA LEU A 183 6.80 -12.20 44.95
C LEU A 183 6.83 -12.64 46.44
N SER A 184 7.64 -13.64 46.78
CA SER A 184 7.72 -14.15 48.16
C SER A 184 9.15 -14.01 48.66
N PRO A 185 9.47 -13.07 49.57
CA PRO A 185 10.77 -13.00 50.22
C PRO A 185 11.03 -14.25 51.05
N ALA A 186 12.31 -14.69 51.06
CA ALA A 186 12.74 -15.72 51.99
C ALA A 186 12.62 -15.24 53.46
N SER A 187 12.55 -16.17 54.40
CA SER A 187 12.38 -15.82 55.83
C SER A 187 13.52 -14.90 56.32
N ASN A 188 13.12 -13.79 56.97
CA ASN A 188 14.02 -12.75 57.49
C ASN A 188 14.92 -12.10 56.42
N PHE A 189 14.56 -12.17 55.12
CA PHE A 189 15.32 -11.51 54.08
C PHE A 189 14.94 -10.03 53.98
N ASN A 190 15.92 -9.17 54.21
CA ASN A 190 15.85 -7.76 53.93
C ASN A 190 16.90 -7.41 52.86
N GLY A 191 16.51 -6.80 51.77
CA GLY A 191 17.38 -6.52 50.62
C GLY A 191 16.59 -6.18 49.38
N THR A 192 17.27 -6.15 48.24
CA THR A 192 16.69 -5.87 46.90
C THR A 192 16.91 -7.00 45.94
N GLY A 193 16.00 -7.19 45.01
CA GLY A 193 16.12 -8.10 43.88
C GLY A 193 15.51 -7.48 42.65
N ILE A 194 16.04 -7.77 41.48
CA ILE A 194 15.46 -7.38 40.18
C ILE A 194 14.57 -8.53 39.72
N ILE A 195 13.36 -8.19 39.33
CA ILE A 195 12.40 -9.14 38.75
C ILE A 195 12.25 -8.80 37.27
N ASN A 196 12.61 -9.73 36.38
CA ASN A 196 12.37 -9.63 34.95
C ASN A 196 11.03 -10.28 34.64
N VAL A 197 10.15 -9.55 33.98
CA VAL A 197 8.82 -10.01 33.58
C VAL A 197 8.72 -9.95 32.07
N THR A 198 8.12 -10.98 31.47
CA THR A 198 7.81 -11.03 30.04
C THR A 198 6.37 -11.46 29.82
N ALA A 199 5.79 -10.98 28.74
CA ALA A 199 4.49 -11.39 28.21
C ALA A 199 4.68 -12.10 26.86
#